data_c46754e594813085148383ba61ecb9a4
#
_entry.id   c46754e594813085148383ba61ecb9a4
#
_cell.length_a   1.000
_cell.length_b   1.000
_cell.length_c   1.000
_cell.angle_alpha   90.00
_cell.angle_beta   90.00
_cell.angle_gamma   90.00
#
_symmetry.space_group_name_H-M   'P 1'
#
loop_
_entity.id
_entity.type
_entity.pdbx_description
1 polymer ?
#
loop_
_entity_poly.entity_id
_entity_poly.type
_entity_poly.pdbx_seq_one_letter_code
_entity_poly.pdbx_strand_id
1 'polypeptide(L)'
;GMIEKNDVILAISWSGETTELGDIVRFAHENKNKLIGLSSNKNSHLAKSSDIALNLPNAKEACPNGLAPTTSTTMQLIVGDALAISLLNIRDFDKDNFRSLHPGGSLGAILAKVSDIMHIDDEIPVLDKGSKMSEAIIKISEKGFGCIGIILEEKLIGIITDGDLRRHMGPEILDKNVEEIMTKDPIS
;
A
#
# COMPACT_ATOMS: atom_id res chain seq x y z
N GLY A 1 -28.16 -13.91 -1.02
CA GLY A 1 -27.21 -13.16 -1.31
C GLY A 1 -26.00 -12.85 -0.43
N MET A 2 -25.31 -11.78 -0.81
CA MET A 2 -24.06 -11.36 -0.16
C MET A 2 -24.27 -10.29 0.91
N ILE A 3 -25.49 -9.73 1.01
CA ILE A 3 -25.79 -8.65 1.97
C ILE A 3 -26.00 -9.23 3.36
N GLU A 4 -25.24 -8.75 4.34
CA GLU A 4 -25.30 -9.15 5.74
C GLU A 4 -26.11 -8.16 6.58
N LYS A 5 -26.49 -8.55 7.80
CA LYS A 5 -27.39 -7.78 8.67
C LYS A 5 -26.92 -6.35 9.00
N ASN A 6 -25.60 -6.14 9.05
CA ASN A 6 -25.00 -4.85 9.41
C ASN A 6 -24.52 -4.04 8.20
N ASP A 7 -24.76 -4.53 6.99
CA ASP A 7 -24.37 -3.80 5.79
C ASP A 7 -25.24 -2.58 5.58
N VAL A 8 -24.62 -1.53 5.02
CA VAL A 8 -25.30 -0.35 4.50
C VAL A 8 -25.39 -0.49 2.98
N ILE A 9 -26.60 -0.36 2.44
CA ILE A 9 -26.84 -0.48 1.01
C ILE A 9 -26.85 0.92 0.39
N LEU A 10 -25.97 1.16 -0.60
CA LEU A 10 -26.00 2.36 -1.44
C LEU A 10 -26.66 2.01 -2.77
N ALA A 11 -27.90 2.47 -2.98
CA ALA A 11 -28.63 2.32 -4.23
C ALA A 11 -28.51 3.59 -5.08
N ILE A 12 -28.11 3.43 -6.34
CA ILE A 12 -27.81 4.52 -7.26
C ILE A 12 -28.77 4.45 -8.45
N SER A 13 -29.55 5.51 -8.66
CA SER A 13 -30.41 5.66 -9.81
C SER A 13 -30.60 7.13 -10.13
N TRP A 14 -30.26 7.57 -11.34
CA TRP A 14 -30.40 8.98 -11.73
C TRP A 14 -31.85 9.48 -11.59
N SER A 15 -32.80 8.76 -12.15
CA SER A 15 -34.23 9.11 -12.01
C SER A 15 -34.78 8.80 -10.62
N GLY A 16 -34.21 7.82 -9.93
CA GLY A 16 -34.72 7.26 -8.68
C GLY A 16 -35.99 6.40 -8.87
N GLU A 17 -36.35 6.08 -10.12
CA GLU A 17 -37.56 5.33 -10.49
C GLU A 17 -37.22 4.01 -11.20
N THR A 18 -35.97 3.53 -11.06
CA THR A 18 -35.52 2.26 -11.67
C THR A 18 -36.22 1.10 -10.99
N THR A 19 -37.08 0.39 -11.73
CA THR A 19 -37.93 -0.70 -11.20
C THR A 19 -37.14 -1.88 -10.66
N GLU A 20 -35.98 -2.17 -11.25
CA GLU A 20 -35.06 -3.24 -10.86
C GLU A 20 -34.50 -3.06 -9.46
N LEU A 21 -34.47 -1.83 -8.94
CA LEU A 21 -34.04 -1.55 -7.56
C LEU A 21 -35.13 -1.85 -6.52
N GLY A 22 -36.37 -2.07 -6.94
CA GLY A 22 -37.49 -2.30 -6.05
C GLY A 22 -37.29 -3.49 -5.11
N ASP A 23 -36.71 -4.59 -5.62
CA ASP A 23 -36.41 -5.76 -4.82
C ASP A 23 -35.31 -5.52 -3.78
N ILE A 24 -34.29 -4.73 -4.13
CA ILE A 24 -33.22 -4.34 -3.19
C ILE A 24 -33.76 -3.40 -2.11
N VAL A 25 -34.60 -2.45 -2.46
CA VAL A 25 -35.26 -1.55 -1.50
C VAL A 25 -36.12 -2.34 -0.53
N ARG A 26 -36.96 -3.26 -1.03
CA ARG A 26 -37.78 -4.14 -0.20
C ARG A 26 -36.91 -4.99 0.73
N PHE A 27 -35.88 -5.63 0.19
CA PHE A 27 -34.92 -6.44 0.97
C PHE A 27 -34.28 -5.63 2.10
N ALA A 28 -33.83 -4.40 1.81
CA ALA A 28 -33.26 -3.52 2.83
C ALA A 28 -34.22 -3.28 3.99
N HIS A 29 -35.47 -2.97 3.69
CA HIS A 29 -36.49 -2.72 4.72
C HIS A 29 -36.83 -3.97 5.54
N GLU A 30 -37.02 -5.13 4.88
CA GLU A 30 -37.36 -6.40 5.54
C GLU A 30 -36.24 -6.86 6.48
N ASN A 31 -34.96 -6.67 6.09
CA ASN A 31 -33.78 -7.08 6.86
C ASN A 31 -33.24 -5.97 7.78
N LYS A 32 -33.86 -4.78 7.77
CA LYS A 32 -33.45 -3.63 8.56
C LYS A 32 -32.03 -3.14 8.24
N ASN A 33 -31.56 -3.36 7.00
CA ASN A 33 -30.36 -2.75 6.50
C ASN A 33 -30.56 -1.26 6.28
N LYS A 34 -29.55 -0.46 6.58
CA LYS A 34 -29.59 0.96 6.26
C LYS A 34 -29.48 1.17 4.75
N LEU A 35 -30.37 1.97 4.20
CA LEU A 35 -30.43 2.29 2.79
C LEU A 35 -30.08 3.76 2.54
N ILE A 36 -29.06 3.97 1.72
CA ILE A 36 -28.71 5.28 1.17
C ILE A 36 -29.12 5.30 -0.30
N GLY A 37 -29.99 6.24 -0.68
CA GLY A 37 -30.43 6.42 -2.07
C GLY A 37 -29.73 7.61 -2.71
N LEU A 38 -29.10 7.42 -3.86
CA LEU A 38 -28.48 8.49 -4.65
C LEU A 38 -29.29 8.71 -5.93
N SER A 39 -29.89 9.89 -6.09
CA SER A 39 -30.69 10.23 -7.26
C SER A 39 -30.67 11.73 -7.56
N SER A 40 -31.12 12.13 -8.76
CA SER A 40 -31.34 13.55 -9.11
C SER A 40 -32.73 14.06 -8.76
N ASN A 41 -33.63 13.19 -8.33
CA ASN A 41 -35.01 13.53 -7.99
C ASN A 41 -35.34 13.22 -6.53
N LYS A 42 -35.41 14.29 -5.70
CA LYS A 42 -35.75 14.20 -4.27
C LYS A 42 -37.12 13.61 -3.97
N ASN A 43 -38.00 13.59 -4.97
CA ASN A 43 -39.39 13.09 -4.83
C ASN A 43 -39.55 11.68 -5.37
N SER A 44 -38.48 11.07 -5.88
CA SER A 44 -38.49 9.72 -6.44
C SER A 44 -38.82 8.64 -5.41
N HIS A 45 -39.20 7.47 -5.90
CA HIS A 45 -39.45 6.30 -5.06
C HIS A 45 -38.20 5.93 -4.25
N LEU A 46 -37.03 5.88 -4.88
CA LEU A 46 -35.77 5.59 -4.20
C LEU A 46 -35.47 6.59 -3.08
N ALA A 47 -35.58 7.89 -3.36
CA ALA A 47 -35.28 8.92 -2.35
C ALA A 47 -36.23 8.85 -1.15
N LYS A 48 -37.54 8.60 -1.38
CA LYS A 48 -38.52 8.46 -0.30
C LYS A 48 -38.40 7.18 0.52
N SER A 49 -37.90 6.12 -0.10
CA SER A 49 -37.71 4.82 0.54
C SER A 49 -36.37 4.67 1.27
N SER A 50 -35.46 5.62 1.13
CA SER A 50 -34.14 5.57 1.74
C SER A 50 -34.12 6.18 3.14
N ASP A 51 -33.29 5.61 4.05
CA ASP A 51 -33.00 6.23 5.35
C ASP A 51 -32.25 7.56 5.15
N ILE A 52 -31.37 7.62 4.13
CA ILE A 52 -30.63 8.82 3.74
C ILE A 52 -30.76 8.99 2.23
N ALA A 53 -31.30 10.13 1.79
CA ALA A 53 -31.38 10.47 0.39
C ALA A 53 -30.31 11.50 0.02
N LEU A 54 -29.36 11.08 -0.81
CA LEU A 54 -28.35 11.95 -1.42
C LEU A 54 -28.90 12.46 -2.76
N ASN A 55 -29.20 13.76 -2.83
CA ASN A 55 -29.81 14.34 -4.02
C ASN A 55 -28.77 15.11 -4.82
N LEU A 56 -28.54 14.67 -6.05
CA LEU A 56 -27.73 15.38 -7.04
C LEU A 56 -28.58 16.47 -7.72
N PRO A 57 -27.97 17.60 -8.10
CA PRO A 57 -28.67 18.56 -8.93
C PRO A 57 -29.05 17.93 -10.27
N ASN A 58 -30.27 18.18 -10.72
CA ASN A 58 -30.69 17.72 -12.02
C ASN A 58 -29.94 18.51 -13.10
N ALA A 59 -29.20 17.78 -13.95
CA ALA A 59 -28.38 18.35 -15.01
C ALA A 59 -28.65 17.66 -16.33
N LYS A 60 -28.51 18.42 -17.42
CA LYS A 60 -28.67 17.89 -18.78
C LYS A 60 -27.50 17.00 -19.13
N GLU A 61 -27.77 15.88 -19.77
CA GLU A 61 -26.73 15.01 -20.33
C GLU A 61 -25.90 15.74 -21.40
N ALA A 62 -24.60 15.50 -21.43
CA ALA A 62 -23.72 16.05 -22.45
C ALA A 62 -23.90 15.37 -23.81
N CYS A 63 -24.57 14.22 -23.86
CA CYS A 63 -24.94 13.54 -25.08
C CYS A 63 -25.82 14.45 -25.95
N PRO A 64 -25.51 14.65 -27.24
CA PRO A 64 -26.30 15.51 -28.14
C PRO A 64 -27.79 15.15 -28.22
N ASN A 65 -28.09 13.86 -28.08
CA ASN A 65 -29.46 13.34 -28.09
C ASN A 65 -30.10 13.30 -26.70
N GLY A 66 -29.36 13.61 -25.63
CA GLY A 66 -29.84 13.56 -24.26
C GLY A 66 -30.18 12.16 -23.74
N LEU A 67 -29.72 11.10 -24.43
CA LEU A 67 -30.07 9.71 -24.12
C LEU A 67 -28.95 8.94 -23.41
N ALA A 68 -27.70 9.12 -23.87
CA ALA A 68 -26.58 8.43 -23.27
C ALA A 68 -26.19 9.07 -21.92
N PRO A 69 -26.06 8.28 -20.84
CA PRO A 69 -25.65 8.79 -19.54
C PRO A 69 -24.19 9.26 -19.62
N THR A 70 -23.96 10.49 -19.25
CA THR A 70 -22.66 11.18 -19.30
C THR A 70 -22.49 12.07 -18.07
N THR A 71 -23.20 13.19 -18.00
CA THR A 71 -23.20 14.10 -16.84
C THR A 71 -23.67 13.36 -15.59
N SER A 72 -24.73 12.59 -15.70
CA SER A 72 -25.28 11.78 -14.59
C SER A 72 -24.26 10.82 -14.01
N THR A 73 -23.59 10.01 -14.84
CA THR A 73 -22.58 9.04 -14.40
C THR A 73 -21.37 9.71 -13.80
N THR A 74 -20.90 10.83 -14.37
CA THR A 74 -19.80 11.60 -13.81
C THR A 74 -20.13 12.13 -12.43
N MET A 75 -21.32 12.70 -12.22
CA MET A 75 -21.74 13.21 -10.92
C MET A 75 -21.89 12.08 -9.88
N GLN A 76 -22.42 10.92 -10.26
CA GLN A 76 -22.52 9.75 -9.40
C GLN A 76 -21.14 9.23 -8.99
N LEU A 77 -20.20 9.19 -9.93
CA LEU A 77 -18.80 8.79 -9.66
C LEU A 77 -18.15 9.76 -8.64
N ILE A 78 -18.26 11.06 -8.85
CA ILE A 78 -17.71 12.08 -7.92
C ILE A 78 -18.25 11.87 -6.50
N VAL A 79 -19.55 11.63 -6.34
CA VAL A 79 -20.12 11.39 -5.01
C VAL A 79 -19.64 10.06 -4.42
N GLY A 80 -19.53 9.02 -5.24
CA GLY A 80 -18.97 7.74 -4.83
C GLY A 80 -17.56 7.87 -4.30
N ASP A 81 -16.69 8.57 -5.03
CA ASP A 81 -15.32 8.83 -4.63
C ASP A 81 -15.26 9.70 -3.35
N ALA A 82 -16.08 10.72 -3.25
CA ALA A 82 -16.16 11.56 -2.06
C ALA A 82 -16.57 10.75 -0.80
N LEU A 83 -17.55 9.84 -0.94
CA LEU A 83 -17.95 8.94 0.14
C LEU A 83 -16.82 7.98 0.52
N ALA A 84 -16.15 7.37 -0.47
CA ALA A 84 -15.04 6.46 -0.24
C ALA A 84 -13.88 7.14 0.50
N ILE A 85 -13.46 8.32 0.04
CA ILE A 85 -12.39 9.10 0.69
C ILE A 85 -12.80 9.54 2.10
N SER A 86 -14.06 9.95 2.29
CA SER A 86 -14.57 10.30 3.62
C SER A 86 -14.53 9.11 4.58
N LEU A 87 -14.87 7.91 4.12
CA LEU A 87 -14.80 6.68 4.91
C LEU A 87 -13.35 6.29 5.24
N LEU A 88 -12.41 6.43 4.30
CA LEU A 88 -10.98 6.21 4.58
C LEU A 88 -10.50 7.13 5.70
N ASN A 89 -10.87 8.42 5.63
CA ASN A 89 -10.50 9.41 6.64
C ASN A 89 -11.11 9.12 8.03
N ILE A 90 -12.40 8.76 8.09
CA ILE A 90 -13.09 8.42 9.34
C ILE A 90 -12.54 7.15 9.98
N ARG A 91 -12.02 6.21 9.17
CA ARG A 91 -11.44 4.94 9.63
C ARG A 91 -9.96 5.00 9.91
N ASP A 92 -9.35 6.19 9.84
CA ASP A 92 -7.89 6.39 9.97
C ASP A 92 -7.09 5.42 9.08
N PHE A 93 -7.62 5.18 7.86
CA PHE A 93 -7.02 4.25 6.91
C PHE A 93 -5.74 4.86 6.33
N ASP A 94 -4.61 4.42 6.84
CA ASP A 94 -3.29 4.95 6.51
C ASP A 94 -2.56 4.16 5.41
N LYS A 95 -1.31 4.55 5.14
CA LYS A 95 -0.45 3.90 4.14
C LYS A 95 -0.10 2.45 4.50
N ASP A 96 0.00 2.13 5.78
CA ASP A 96 0.32 0.77 6.24
C ASP A 96 -0.89 -0.16 6.06
N ASN A 97 -2.10 0.33 6.31
CA ASN A 97 -3.34 -0.38 5.99
C ASN A 97 -3.46 -0.62 4.48
N PHE A 98 -3.15 0.41 3.66
CA PHE A 98 -3.18 0.28 2.21
C PHE A 98 -2.17 -0.76 1.72
N ARG A 99 -0.94 -0.76 2.27
CA ARG A 99 0.11 -1.72 1.94
C ARG A 99 -0.31 -3.17 2.23
N SER A 100 -0.98 -3.42 3.37
CA SER A 100 -1.43 -4.76 3.75
C SER A 100 -2.41 -5.37 2.75
N LEU A 101 -3.20 -4.53 2.08
CA LEU A 101 -4.15 -4.94 1.04
C LEU A 101 -3.54 -5.03 -0.36
N HIS A 102 -2.38 -4.38 -0.59
CA HIS A 102 -1.71 -4.30 -1.89
C HIS A 102 -0.22 -4.70 -1.77
N PRO A 103 0.09 -5.95 -1.43
CA PRO A 103 1.47 -6.37 -1.18
C PRO A 103 2.34 -6.43 -2.43
N GLY A 104 1.75 -6.42 -3.62
CA GLY A 104 2.45 -6.54 -4.91
C GLY A 104 2.26 -5.34 -5.83
N GLY A 105 2.95 -5.38 -6.98
CA GLY A 105 2.88 -4.35 -8.01
C GLY A 105 3.67 -3.08 -7.69
N SER A 106 3.62 -2.11 -8.60
CA SER A 106 4.35 -0.83 -8.47
C SER A 106 3.98 -0.04 -7.22
N LEU A 107 2.72 -0.11 -6.81
CA LEU A 107 2.20 0.60 -5.65
C LEU A 107 2.69 -0.01 -4.33
N GLY A 108 2.72 -1.36 -4.24
CA GLY A 108 3.31 -2.07 -3.11
C GLY A 108 4.81 -1.77 -2.96
N ALA A 109 5.53 -1.72 -4.08
CA ALA A 109 6.95 -1.37 -4.10
C ALA A 109 7.25 0.05 -3.58
N ILE A 110 6.40 1.04 -3.92
CA ILE A 110 6.53 2.41 -3.42
C ILE A 110 6.33 2.49 -1.88
N LEU A 111 5.51 1.59 -1.34
CA LEU A 111 5.18 1.55 0.09
C LEU A 111 6.06 0.57 0.89
N ALA A 112 6.99 -0.13 0.22
CA ALA A 112 7.91 -1.05 0.89
C ALA A 112 8.82 -0.30 1.85
N LYS A 113 9.01 -0.85 3.04
CA LYS A 113 9.99 -0.36 4.03
C LYS A 113 11.32 -1.10 3.84
N VAL A 114 12.41 -0.50 4.27
CA VAL A 114 13.72 -1.17 4.26
C VAL A 114 13.64 -2.51 5.01
N SER A 115 12.91 -2.54 6.12
CA SER A 115 12.68 -3.76 6.91
C SER A 115 12.04 -4.92 6.15
N ASP A 116 11.34 -4.64 5.03
CA ASP A 116 10.65 -5.67 4.23
C ASP A 116 11.58 -6.37 3.25
N ILE A 117 12.73 -5.76 2.95
CA ILE A 117 13.69 -6.21 1.94
C ILE A 117 15.10 -6.36 2.47
N MET A 118 15.40 -5.86 3.69
CA MET A 118 16.73 -6.00 4.29
C MET A 118 17.01 -7.45 4.66
N HIS A 119 18.27 -7.81 4.60
CA HIS A 119 18.76 -9.08 5.14
C HIS A 119 18.85 -8.99 6.67
N ILE A 120 18.58 -10.10 7.36
CA ILE A 120 18.58 -10.18 8.82
C ILE A 120 19.41 -11.36 9.30
N ASP A 121 19.77 -11.34 10.56
CA ASP A 121 20.45 -12.43 11.26
C ASP A 121 21.67 -12.97 10.50
N ASP A 122 21.71 -14.26 10.22
CA ASP A 122 22.82 -14.92 9.56
C ASP A 122 23.04 -14.47 8.11
N GLU A 123 22.09 -13.79 7.49
CA GLU A 123 22.25 -13.26 6.14
C GLU A 123 23.16 -12.03 6.09
N ILE A 124 23.30 -11.32 7.21
CA ILE A 124 24.10 -10.10 7.27
C ILE A 124 25.60 -10.45 7.18
N PRO A 125 26.33 -9.85 6.23
CA PRO A 125 27.78 -10.08 6.08
C PRO A 125 28.57 -9.30 7.13
N VAL A 126 28.77 -9.88 8.30
CA VAL A 126 29.56 -9.26 9.39
C VAL A 126 30.62 -10.20 9.93
N LEU A 127 31.75 -9.65 10.41
CA LEU A 127 32.78 -10.34 11.17
C LEU A 127 33.17 -9.53 12.39
N ASP A 128 33.65 -10.21 13.41
CA ASP A 128 34.17 -9.58 14.61
C ASP A 128 35.53 -8.94 14.35
N LYS A 129 35.77 -7.86 15.09
CA LYS A 129 37.11 -7.26 15.20
C LYS A 129 38.14 -8.35 15.57
N GLY A 130 39.31 -8.30 14.92
CA GLY A 130 40.38 -9.28 15.10
C GLY A 130 40.32 -10.48 14.16
N SER A 131 39.27 -10.64 13.37
CA SER A 131 39.21 -11.67 12.33
C SER A 131 40.25 -11.45 11.25
N LYS A 132 40.61 -12.52 10.54
CA LYS A 132 41.57 -12.48 9.44
C LYS A 132 40.89 -12.08 8.13
N MET A 133 41.68 -11.43 7.26
CA MET A 133 41.26 -11.08 5.90
C MET A 133 40.90 -12.32 5.06
N SER A 134 41.50 -13.47 5.34
CA SER A 134 41.14 -14.75 4.71
C SER A 134 39.68 -15.11 4.97
N GLU A 135 39.20 -14.93 6.21
CA GLU A 135 37.79 -15.16 6.59
C GLU A 135 36.87 -14.14 5.93
N ALA A 136 37.28 -12.84 5.90
CA ALA A 136 36.52 -11.78 5.30
C ALA A 136 36.27 -12.02 3.79
N ILE A 137 37.29 -12.42 3.06
CA ILE A 137 37.19 -12.70 1.61
C ILE A 137 36.24 -13.87 1.33
N ILE A 138 36.30 -14.93 2.14
CA ILE A 138 35.37 -16.06 2.02
C ILE A 138 33.97 -15.60 2.24
N LYS A 139 33.70 -14.89 3.34
CA LYS A 139 32.36 -14.43 3.72
C LYS A 139 31.77 -13.42 2.74
N ILE A 140 32.58 -12.50 2.18
CA ILE A 140 32.17 -11.61 1.09
C ILE A 140 31.69 -12.39 -0.12
N SER A 141 32.45 -13.44 -0.50
CA SER A 141 32.11 -14.30 -1.64
C SER A 141 30.86 -15.13 -1.39
N GLU A 142 30.71 -15.70 -0.20
CA GLU A 142 29.55 -16.51 0.18
C GLU A 142 28.25 -15.69 0.21
N LYS A 143 28.31 -14.47 0.76
CA LYS A 143 27.13 -13.61 0.89
C LYS A 143 26.79 -12.83 -0.38
N GLY A 144 27.76 -12.58 -1.24
CA GLY A 144 27.57 -11.97 -2.56
C GLY A 144 27.23 -10.47 -2.56
N PHE A 145 27.42 -9.75 -1.43
CA PHE A 145 27.12 -8.30 -1.34
C PHE A 145 28.30 -7.42 -1.76
N GLY A 146 29.47 -8.00 -2.03
CA GLY A 146 30.68 -7.24 -2.36
C GLY A 146 31.22 -6.41 -1.20
N CYS A 147 30.73 -6.63 0.01
CA CYS A 147 31.22 -5.96 1.22
C CYS A 147 30.99 -6.82 2.47
N ILE A 148 31.66 -6.46 3.57
CA ILE A 148 31.47 -7.05 4.89
C ILE A 148 31.62 -5.97 5.97
N GLY A 149 30.72 -6.00 6.94
CA GLY A 149 30.78 -5.14 8.13
C GLY A 149 31.71 -5.73 9.18
N ILE A 150 32.49 -4.87 9.85
CA ILE A 150 33.31 -5.27 11.00
C ILE A 150 32.64 -4.75 12.26
N ILE A 151 32.35 -5.65 13.19
CA ILE A 151 31.63 -5.33 14.42
C ILE A 151 32.54 -5.52 15.67
N LEU A 152 32.21 -4.75 16.69
CA LEU A 152 32.72 -4.89 18.04
C LEU A 152 31.57 -4.67 19.01
N GLU A 153 31.31 -5.62 19.88
CA GLU A 153 30.19 -5.57 20.83
C GLU A 153 28.86 -5.19 20.13
N GLU A 154 28.56 -5.89 19.05
CA GLU A 154 27.36 -5.68 18.20
C GLU A 154 27.27 -4.29 17.49
N LYS A 155 28.29 -3.47 17.58
CA LYS A 155 28.37 -2.18 16.89
C LYS A 155 29.22 -2.27 15.63
N LEU A 156 28.70 -1.71 14.54
CA LEU A 156 29.47 -1.58 13.29
C LEU A 156 30.59 -0.56 13.49
N ILE A 157 31.85 -0.99 13.39
CA ILE A 157 33.04 -0.16 13.55
C ILE A 157 33.79 0.07 12.24
N GLY A 158 33.50 -0.71 11.21
CA GLY A 158 34.16 -0.58 9.92
C GLY A 158 33.46 -1.37 8.83
N ILE A 159 33.85 -1.14 7.59
CA ILE A 159 33.40 -1.88 6.41
C ILE A 159 34.59 -2.19 5.50
N ILE A 160 34.58 -3.36 4.90
CA ILE A 160 35.53 -3.75 3.84
C ILE A 160 34.70 -4.04 2.59
N THR A 161 35.11 -3.47 1.47
CA THR A 161 34.45 -3.64 0.16
C THR A 161 35.38 -4.30 -0.84
N ASP A 162 34.87 -4.79 -1.96
CA ASP A 162 35.66 -5.28 -3.09
C ASP A 162 36.69 -4.24 -3.58
N GLY A 163 36.35 -2.95 -3.43
CA GLY A 163 37.26 -1.83 -3.72
C GLY A 163 38.48 -1.83 -2.79
N ASP A 164 38.26 -2.10 -1.50
CA ASP A 164 39.33 -2.17 -0.51
C ASP A 164 40.22 -3.38 -0.76
N LEU A 165 39.62 -4.53 -1.08
CA LEU A 165 40.38 -5.73 -1.46
C LEU A 165 41.30 -5.45 -2.64
N ARG A 166 40.80 -4.79 -3.69
CA ARG A 166 41.61 -4.46 -4.88
C ARG A 166 42.73 -3.48 -4.58
N ARG A 167 42.50 -2.51 -3.70
CA ARG A 167 43.52 -1.50 -3.32
C ARG A 167 44.66 -2.09 -2.48
N HIS A 168 44.35 -3.09 -1.68
CA HIS A 168 45.30 -3.71 -0.75
C HIS A 168 45.76 -5.09 -1.18
N MET A 169 45.43 -5.50 -2.42
CA MET A 169 45.80 -6.81 -2.96
C MET A 169 47.33 -6.99 -2.95
N GLY A 170 47.78 -8.00 -2.26
CA GLY A 170 49.21 -8.33 -2.13
C GLY A 170 49.41 -9.72 -1.46
N PRO A 171 50.64 -10.28 -1.49
CA PRO A 171 50.87 -11.64 -0.99
C PRO A 171 50.53 -11.83 0.49
N GLU A 172 50.54 -10.75 1.28
CA GLU A 172 50.34 -10.82 2.72
C GLU A 172 48.86 -10.48 3.14
N ILE A 173 47.98 -10.17 2.19
CA ILE A 173 46.62 -9.72 2.50
C ILE A 173 45.84 -10.72 3.38
N LEU A 174 45.99 -12.00 3.14
CA LEU A 174 45.28 -13.08 3.83
C LEU A 174 45.63 -13.18 5.33
N ASP A 175 46.82 -12.77 5.70
CA ASP A 175 47.35 -12.87 7.06
C ASP A 175 47.06 -11.59 7.88
N LYS A 176 46.63 -10.49 7.24
CA LYS A 176 46.28 -9.24 7.90
C LYS A 176 44.98 -9.40 8.70
N ASN A 177 44.86 -8.58 9.72
CA ASN A 177 43.58 -8.42 10.45
C ASN A 177 42.67 -7.45 9.69
N VAL A 178 41.37 -7.65 9.83
CA VAL A 178 40.33 -6.82 9.15
C VAL A 178 40.48 -5.34 9.46
N GLU A 179 40.95 -4.96 10.67
CA GLU A 179 41.14 -3.57 11.09
C GLU A 179 42.27 -2.82 10.33
N GLU A 180 43.16 -3.55 9.70
CA GLU A 180 44.22 -2.96 8.90
C GLU A 180 43.76 -2.49 7.52
N ILE A 181 42.62 -3.06 7.05
CA ILE A 181 42.08 -2.85 5.70
C ILE A 181 40.78 -2.06 5.73
N MET A 182 39.98 -2.23 6.79
CA MET A 182 38.62 -1.64 6.84
C MET A 182 38.62 -0.11 6.75
N THR A 183 37.61 0.41 6.09
CA THR A 183 37.19 1.81 6.25
C THR A 183 36.47 1.94 7.58
N LYS A 184 37.01 2.82 8.48
CA LYS A 184 36.46 3.04 9.82
C LYS A 184 35.27 4.01 9.76
N ASP A 185 34.39 3.89 10.76
CA ASP A 185 33.23 4.77 10.95
C ASP A 185 32.38 4.95 9.67
N PRO A 186 31.90 3.87 9.06
CA PRO A 186 31.06 3.96 7.87
C PRO A 186 29.77 4.71 8.20
N ILE A 187 29.22 5.43 7.20
CA ILE A 187 27.91 6.05 7.31
C ILE A 187 26.86 4.95 7.37
N SER A 188 26.04 4.95 8.42
CA SER A 188 24.97 3.96 8.67
C SER A 188 23.62 4.64 8.84
#